data_da8b3145b6891eadab48ce5b3ccbb2f3
#
_entry.id   da8b3145b6891eadab48ce5b3ccbb2f3
#
_cell.length_a   1.000
_cell.length_b   1.000
_cell.length_c   1.000
_cell.angle_alpha   90.00
_cell.angle_beta   90.00
_cell.angle_gamma   90.00
#
_symmetry.space_group_name_H-M   'P 1'
#
loop_
_entity.id
_entity.type
_entity.pdbx_description
1 polymer ?
#
loop_
_entity_poly.entity_id
_entity_poly.type
_entity_poly.pdbx_seq_one_letter_code
_entity_poly.pdbx_strand_id
1 'polypeptide(L)'
;MEDKNRFSILLEHLLEVAEVKNYTLAKRLQYDVSYISKWVSGRMLPAKKTEKRVMEGISACVVDEATDDGRDLLLREYSVSIPSDLKAAIYDNLIAEYDYLQEELDSGEARIGPYTDFWAELNMLQYLTKMAHPVLRRVSQLDIVAVMDLMEMAREYRLKVANLQNGQLVDQRSYDNVYFKLMIDISREKWDPIYDAALIINVLTNFSHIHFKLFGSTAAAGRAVFVVKGDFAITGLLVSHSRCAAVTATEDPQNCESLYDNFSKLCVRDDQLFRDTSMRQLVSQYDYMHTLLASNLRWMFGHLNELLLPDDLFEEILTAHEAELKDFLGATPAELRSVHNLAKGVVEETNIRILIYEAAFSSMAVSGELDFFSYKVSLTPDQRSRCISYVLQLCKQREKLEFRLISGRIVNDFQYVADPNMFLSGAASYLRLDNNCPVNRIAMVNNSVMEDRLSEYFDQVWNLDDQNVTKERNAIAEHIHHVLQGIHLITRAKSDEMEELQESWMNKI
;
A
#
# COMPACT_ATOMS: atom_id res chain seq x y z
N MET A 1 6.17 40.18 8.32
CA MET A 1 5.66 39.03 9.08
C MET A 1 6.88 38.27 9.53
N GLU A 2 7.02 37.96 10.82
CA GLU A 2 8.19 37.24 11.30
C GLU A 2 8.13 35.79 10.77
N ASP A 3 9.24 35.31 10.27
CA ASP A 3 9.36 33.99 9.67
C ASP A 3 9.24 32.92 10.76
N LYS A 4 8.08 32.23 10.83
CA LYS A 4 7.82 31.14 11.76
C LYS A 4 8.42 29.84 11.20
N ASN A 5 9.12 29.08 12.01
CA ASN A 5 9.57 27.74 11.68
C ASN A 5 8.50 26.68 11.99
N ARG A 6 8.70 25.45 11.51
CA ARG A 6 7.76 24.34 11.64
C ARG A 6 7.39 24.05 13.10
N PHE A 7 8.36 23.97 14.00
CA PHE A 7 8.13 23.78 15.43
C PHE A 7 7.27 24.90 16.03
N SER A 8 7.51 26.18 15.64
CA SER A 8 6.74 27.31 16.14
C SER A 8 5.28 27.31 15.66
N ILE A 9 5.06 26.88 14.41
CA ILE A 9 3.71 26.73 13.83
C ILE A 9 2.95 25.63 14.57
N LEU A 10 3.59 24.48 14.81
CA LEU A 10 3.00 23.40 15.58
C LEU A 10 2.67 23.84 17.03
N LEU A 11 3.62 24.49 17.70
CA LEU A 11 3.42 24.95 19.08
C LEU A 11 2.27 25.94 19.19
N GLU A 12 2.18 26.92 18.27
CA GLU A 12 1.09 27.89 18.21
C GLU A 12 -0.25 27.18 18.00
N HIS A 13 -0.33 26.28 17.02
CA HIS A 13 -1.54 25.51 16.73
C HIS A 13 -2.02 24.73 17.96
N LEU A 14 -1.13 24.01 18.63
CA LEU A 14 -1.47 23.25 19.83
C LEU A 14 -2.00 24.14 20.96
N LEU A 15 -1.38 25.30 21.16
CA LEU A 15 -1.82 26.25 22.18
C LEU A 15 -3.17 26.92 21.86
N GLU A 16 -3.40 27.21 20.56
CA GLU A 16 -4.68 27.79 20.09
C GLU A 16 -5.83 26.79 20.24
N VAL A 17 -5.65 25.55 19.74
CA VAL A 17 -6.70 24.51 19.81
C VAL A 17 -7.01 24.13 21.26
N ALA A 18 -5.98 24.00 22.10
CA ALA A 18 -6.16 23.73 23.53
C ALA A 18 -6.67 24.92 24.34
N GLU A 19 -6.71 26.12 23.75
CA GLU A 19 -6.98 27.39 24.42
C GLU A 19 -6.02 27.69 25.59
N VAL A 20 -4.79 27.21 25.51
CA VAL A 20 -3.75 27.36 26.54
C VAL A 20 -2.94 28.65 26.29
N LYS A 21 -2.87 29.50 27.26
CA LYS A 21 -2.12 30.77 27.18
C LYS A 21 -0.62 30.53 27.38
N ASN A 22 0.23 31.31 26.68
CA ASN A 22 1.69 31.28 26.85
C ASN A 22 2.13 31.37 28.32
N TYR A 23 1.41 32.13 29.15
CA TYR A 23 1.68 32.24 30.59
C TYR A 23 1.48 30.91 31.33
N THR A 24 0.43 30.17 31.02
CA THR A 24 0.15 28.87 31.62
C THR A 24 1.25 27.88 31.30
N LEU A 25 1.67 27.81 30.01
CA LEU A 25 2.79 26.96 29.57
C LEU A 25 4.10 27.38 30.26
N ALA A 26 4.40 28.67 30.32
CA ALA A 26 5.59 29.21 30.97
C ALA A 26 5.69 28.77 32.44
N LYS A 27 4.57 28.91 33.18
CA LYS A 27 4.47 28.48 34.58
C LYS A 27 4.69 26.98 34.74
N ARG A 28 4.11 26.17 33.86
CA ARG A 28 4.26 24.70 33.87
C ARG A 28 5.70 24.26 33.63
N LEU A 29 6.37 24.88 32.68
CA LEU A 29 7.76 24.56 32.30
C LEU A 29 8.81 25.22 33.21
N GLN A 30 8.40 26.15 34.10
CA GLN A 30 9.29 27.00 34.92
C GLN A 30 10.24 27.86 34.06
N TYR A 31 9.72 28.40 32.97
CA TYR A 31 10.41 29.34 32.10
C TYR A 31 9.77 30.74 32.21
N ASP A 32 10.53 31.75 31.84
CA ASP A 32 9.95 33.08 31.64
C ASP A 32 9.05 33.10 30.40
N VAL A 33 7.94 33.83 30.44
CA VAL A 33 6.99 33.94 29.34
C VAL A 33 7.62 34.42 28.05
N SER A 34 8.69 35.21 28.15
CA SER A 34 9.44 35.69 26.99
C SER A 34 10.10 34.56 26.18
N TYR A 35 10.50 33.45 26.83
CA TYR A 35 11.03 32.28 26.13
C TYR A 35 9.93 31.56 25.32
N ILE A 36 8.75 31.36 25.95
CA ILE A 36 7.61 30.76 25.26
C ILE A 36 7.21 31.61 24.04
N SER A 37 7.13 32.93 24.21
CA SER A 37 6.82 33.86 23.13
C SER A 37 7.84 33.80 21.98
N LYS A 38 9.13 33.59 22.30
CA LYS A 38 10.18 33.42 21.27
C LYS A 38 10.06 32.06 20.56
N TRP A 39 9.67 31.00 21.27
CA TRP A 39 9.42 29.68 20.65
C TRP A 39 8.21 29.73 19.72
N VAL A 40 7.09 30.31 20.18
CA VAL A 40 5.86 30.49 19.38
C VAL A 40 6.08 31.40 18.16
N SER A 41 6.93 32.43 18.29
CA SER A 41 7.28 33.32 17.17
C SER A 41 8.34 32.76 16.23
N GLY A 42 8.95 31.60 16.52
CA GLY A 42 10.02 31.01 15.70
C GLY A 42 11.40 31.64 15.86
N ARG A 43 11.55 32.67 16.71
CA ARG A 43 12.82 33.38 16.93
C ARG A 43 13.87 32.53 17.66
N MET A 44 13.46 31.48 18.36
CA MET A 44 14.34 30.63 19.14
C MET A 44 13.75 29.24 19.30
N LEU A 45 14.60 28.22 19.31
CA LEU A 45 14.22 26.86 19.68
C LEU A 45 14.59 26.56 21.15
N PRO A 46 13.93 25.57 21.79
CA PRO A 46 14.38 25.03 23.06
C PRO A 46 15.83 24.53 22.97
N ALA A 47 16.59 24.68 24.05
CA ALA A 47 17.98 24.25 24.05
C ALA A 47 18.10 22.70 23.99
N LYS A 48 18.98 22.15 23.17
CA LYS A 48 19.21 20.72 22.96
C LYS A 48 19.37 19.90 24.26
N LYS A 49 19.97 20.50 25.30
CA LYS A 49 20.12 19.86 26.62
C LYS A 49 18.80 19.66 27.38
N THR A 50 17.77 20.41 27.05
CA THR A 50 16.48 20.41 27.77
C THR A 50 15.32 20.01 26.87
N GLU A 51 15.56 19.65 25.61
CA GLU A 51 14.56 19.35 24.60
C GLU A 51 13.49 18.37 25.11
N LYS A 52 13.90 17.16 25.52
CA LYS A 52 12.97 16.11 25.99
C LYS A 52 12.07 16.60 27.13
N ARG A 53 12.67 17.22 28.13
CA ARG A 53 11.90 17.77 29.26
C ARG A 53 10.92 18.86 28.83
N VAL A 54 11.31 19.69 27.87
CA VAL A 54 10.46 20.77 27.35
C VAL A 54 9.31 20.17 26.52
N MET A 55 9.59 19.21 25.63
CA MET A 55 8.55 18.57 24.80
C MET A 55 7.56 17.76 25.66
N GLU A 56 8.05 17.00 26.67
CA GLU A 56 7.20 16.34 27.66
C GLU A 56 6.33 17.34 28.42
N GLY A 57 6.89 18.47 28.81
CA GLY A 57 6.17 19.52 29.53
C GLY A 57 5.14 20.23 28.67
N ILE A 58 5.42 20.47 27.38
CA ILE A 58 4.48 21.05 26.43
C ILE A 58 3.30 20.09 26.21
N SER A 59 3.58 18.83 25.86
CA SER A 59 2.55 17.82 25.59
C SER A 59 1.65 17.60 26.82
N ALA A 60 2.24 17.53 28.00
CA ALA A 60 1.49 17.42 29.25
C ALA A 60 0.64 18.67 29.53
N CYS A 61 1.19 19.88 29.32
CA CYS A 61 0.46 21.12 29.53
C CYS A 61 -0.74 21.25 28.57
N VAL A 62 -0.52 20.99 27.29
CA VAL A 62 -1.56 21.04 26.26
C VAL A 62 -2.73 20.12 26.59
N VAL A 63 -2.47 18.87 27.00
CA VAL A 63 -3.53 17.90 27.28
C VAL A 63 -4.21 18.12 28.62
N ASP A 64 -3.43 18.51 29.68
CA ASP A 64 -3.96 18.65 31.03
C ASP A 64 -4.76 19.95 31.21
N GLU A 65 -4.37 21.04 30.53
CA GLU A 65 -4.96 22.39 30.67
C GLU A 65 -5.93 22.72 29.53
N ALA A 66 -6.07 21.82 28.52
CA ALA A 66 -7.02 22.05 27.43
C ALA A 66 -8.46 22.14 27.92
N THR A 67 -9.25 23.00 27.29
CA THR A 67 -10.72 22.98 27.43
C THR A 67 -11.26 21.62 26.96
N ASP A 68 -12.46 21.24 27.42
CA ASP A 68 -13.04 19.93 26.98
C ASP A 68 -13.23 19.91 25.47
N ASP A 69 -13.71 20.98 24.86
CA ASP A 69 -13.86 21.10 23.40
C ASP A 69 -12.50 21.05 22.68
N GLY A 70 -11.48 21.74 23.18
CA GLY A 70 -10.14 21.74 22.64
C GLY A 70 -9.48 20.35 22.73
N ARG A 71 -9.68 19.65 23.85
CA ARG A 71 -9.18 18.29 24.02
C ARG A 71 -9.86 17.31 23.06
N ASP A 72 -11.17 17.42 22.86
CA ASP A 72 -11.91 16.59 21.92
C ASP A 72 -11.48 16.84 20.47
N LEU A 73 -11.16 18.09 20.11
CA LEU A 73 -10.60 18.43 18.81
C LEU A 73 -9.22 17.80 18.61
N LEU A 74 -8.32 17.91 19.61
CA LEU A 74 -7.00 17.30 19.54
C LEU A 74 -7.06 15.77 19.50
N LEU A 75 -7.95 15.13 20.27
CA LEU A 75 -8.16 13.69 20.21
C LEU A 75 -8.56 13.23 18.80
N ARG A 76 -9.43 13.98 18.14
CA ARG A 76 -9.81 13.71 16.73
C ARG A 76 -8.67 13.99 15.76
N GLU A 77 -7.97 15.11 15.93
CA GLU A 77 -6.86 15.52 15.06
C GLU A 77 -5.72 14.49 15.08
N TYR A 78 -5.40 13.95 16.27
CA TYR A 78 -4.39 12.92 16.44
C TYR A 78 -4.93 11.49 16.33
N SER A 79 -6.22 11.33 16.05
CA SER A 79 -6.91 10.02 15.91
C SER A 79 -6.70 9.07 17.08
N VAL A 80 -6.66 9.59 18.29
CA VAL A 80 -6.51 8.85 19.54
C VAL A 80 -7.73 8.98 20.43
N SER A 81 -7.99 7.94 21.25
CA SER A 81 -9.22 7.87 22.05
C SER A 81 -9.03 8.26 23.51
N ILE A 82 -7.79 8.28 24.00
CA ILE A 82 -7.51 8.54 25.41
C ILE A 82 -6.42 9.60 25.59
N PRO A 83 -6.48 10.41 26.66
CA PRO A 83 -5.54 11.51 26.90
C PRO A 83 -4.07 11.10 27.04
N SER A 84 -3.79 9.87 27.50
CA SER A 84 -2.41 9.36 27.61
C SER A 84 -1.78 9.20 26.24
N ASP A 85 -2.52 8.66 25.28
CA ASP A 85 -2.04 8.45 23.92
C ASP A 85 -1.90 9.78 23.19
N LEU A 86 -2.81 10.74 23.47
CA LEU A 86 -2.70 12.10 22.94
C LEU A 86 -1.40 12.78 23.41
N LYS A 87 -1.02 12.61 24.70
CA LYS A 87 0.25 13.15 25.21
C LYS A 87 1.44 12.56 24.47
N ALA A 88 1.44 11.25 24.25
CA ALA A 88 2.51 10.56 23.53
C ALA A 88 2.59 11.05 22.07
N ALA A 89 1.45 11.13 21.38
CA ALA A 89 1.37 11.57 20.00
C ALA A 89 1.84 13.04 19.82
N ILE A 90 1.43 13.95 20.71
CA ILE A 90 1.89 15.35 20.71
C ILE A 90 3.40 15.41 21.00
N TYR A 91 3.90 14.63 21.95
CA TYR A 91 5.33 14.58 22.27
C TYR A 91 6.14 14.14 21.05
N ASP A 92 5.75 13.02 20.40
CA ASP A 92 6.44 12.49 19.22
C ASP A 92 6.44 13.51 18.08
N ASN A 93 5.33 14.21 17.89
CA ASN A 93 5.21 15.25 16.88
C ASN A 93 6.16 16.44 17.17
N LEU A 94 6.18 16.94 18.41
CA LEU A 94 7.08 18.04 18.79
C LEU A 94 8.55 17.66 18.63
N ILE A 95 8.94 16.44 19.00
CA ILE A 95 10.31 15.92 18.81
C ILE A 95 10.65 15.83 17.33
N ALA A 96 9.75 15.30 16.49
CA ALA A 96 10.00 15.20 15.04
C ALA A 96 10.26 16.56 14.39
N GLU A 97 9.48 17.59 14.76
CA GLU A 97 9.69 18.96 14.25
C GLU A 97 10.97 19.61 14.77
N TYR A 98 11.31 19.32 16.01
CA TYR A 98 12.55 19.82 16.61
C TYR A 98 13.78 19.16 15.98
N ASP A 99 13.80 17.84 15.84
CA ASP A 99 14.92 17.11 15.24
C ASP A 99 15.12 17.51 13.78
N TYR A 100 14.06 17.67 13.02
CA TYR A 100 14.13 18.20 11.66
C TYR A 100 14.86 19.53 11.58
N LEU A 101 14.49 20.50 12.44
CA LEU A 101 15.15 21.80 12.48
C LEU A 101 16.59 21.74 12.98
N GLN A 102 16.93 20.77 13.87
CA GLN A 102 18.31 20.60 14.33
C GLN A 102 19.19 20.01 13.22
N GLU A 103 18.69 19.07 12.44
CA GLU A 103 19.41 18.51 11.28
C GLU A 103 19.70 19.58 10.21
N GLU A 104 18.76 20.49 9.96
CA GLU A 104 18.98 21.64 9.10
C GLU A 104 20.06 22.59 9.66
N LEU A 105 20.01 22.87 10.97
CA LEU A 105 21.02 23.70 11.66
C LEU A 105 22.41 23.08 11.58
N ASP A 106 22.53 21.76 11.78
CA ASP A 106 23.80 21.04 11.77
C ASP A 106 24.36 20.89 10.33
N SER A 107 23.50 20.86 9.29
CA SER A 107 23.91 20.83 7.88
C SER A 107 24.44 22.16 7.34
N GLY A 108 24.33 23.23 8.12
CA GLY A 108 24.77 24.59 7.74
C GLY A 108 23.84 25.32 6.76
N GLU A 109 22.71 24.71 6.41
CA GLU A 109 21.64 25.29 5.57
C GLU A 109 20.48 25.87 6.41
N ALA A 110 20.70 26.09 7.70
CA ALA A 110 19.66 26.42 8.65
C ALA A 110 18.87 27.68 8.27
N ARG A 111 17.59 27.50 8.04
CA ARG A 111 16.62 28.57 7.82
C ARG A 111 15.59 28.56 8.94
N ILE A 112 15.39 29.70 9.54
CA ILE A 112 14.37 29.92 10.58
C ILE A 112 13.14 30.48 9.88
N GLY A 113 12.22 29.61 9.40
CA GLY A 113 10.96 30.02 8.79
C GLY A 113 10.57 29.19 7.56
N PRO A 114 9.31 29.28 7.09
CA PRO A 114 8.89 28.66 5.83
C PRO A 114 9.73 29.21 4.69
N TYR A 115 10.29 28.34 3.88
CA TYR A 115 11.14 28.76 2.78
C TYR A 115 10.51 28.51 1.41
N THR A 116 11.01 29.22 0.42
CA THR A 116 10.80 28.91 -0.99
C THR A 116 12.13 29.00 -1.70
N ASP A 117 12.59 27.87 -2.20
CA ASP A 117 13.83 27.75 -2.93
C ASP A 117 13.61 27.48 -4.40
N PHE A 118 14.51 27.99 -5.23
CA PHE A 118 14.51 27.78 -6.68
C PHE A 118 15.86 27.27 -7.14
N TRP A 119 15.83 26.20 -7.95
CA TRP A 119 16.99 25.69 -8.67
C TRP A 119 16.70 25.71 -10.18
N ALA A 120 17.60 26.30 -10.94
CA ALA A 120 17.49 26.28 -12.41
C ALA A 120 17.46 24.85 -12.93
N GLU A 121 18.23 23.97 -12.30
CA GLU A 121 18.31 22.54 -12.63
C GLU A 121 18.73 21.71 -11.41
N LEU A 122 18.14 20.51 -11.27
CA LEU A 122 18.54 19.45 -10.34
C LEU A 122 18.64 18.12 -11.09
N ASN A 123 19.62 17.30 -10.71
CA ASN A 123 19.55 15.90 -11.14
C ASN A 123 18.42 15.17 -10.37
N MET A 124 17.93 14.06 -10.93
CA MET A 124 16.77 13.35 -10.40
C MET A 124 17.02 12.80 -8.98
N LEU A 125 18.25 12.39 -8.66
CA LEU A 125 18.58 11.94 -7.31
C LEU A 125 18.40 13.06 -6.29
N GLN A 126 18.92 14.26 -6.59
CA GLN A 126 18.76 15.44 -5.73
C GLN A 126 17.28 15.83 -5.60
N TYR A 127 16.52 15.77 -6.72
CA TYR A 127 15.08 16.03 -6.70
C TYR A 127 14.36 15.06 -5.76
N LEU A 128 14.56 13.74 -5.92
CA LEU A 128 13.93 12.72 -5.09
C LEU A 128 14.36 12.79 -3.61
N THR A 129 15.60 13.17 -3.34
CA THR A 129 16.09 13.41 -1.97
C THR A 129 15.33 14.57 -1.32
N LYS A 130 15.11 15.66 -2.08
CA LYS A 130 14.30 16.79 -1.59
C LYS A 130 12.80 16.46 -1.48
N MET A 131 12.28 15.62 -2.37
CA MET A 131 10.91 15.13 -2.31
C MET A 131 10.65 14.23 -1.09
N ALA A 132 11.66 13.49 -0.62
CA ALA A 132 11.62 12.71 0.61
C ALA A 132 11.68 13.58 1.88
N HIS A 133 11.20 14.82 1.80
CA HIS A 133 11.13 15.74 2.90
C HIS A 133 10.28 15.18 4.05
N PRO A 134 10.74 15.28 5.32
CA PRO A 134 9.96 14.85 6.46
C PRO A 134 8.62 15.59 6.53
N VAL A 135 7.55 14.85 6.59
CA VAL A 135 6.19 15.39 6.67
C VAL A 135 5.84 15.70 8.12
N LEU A 136 5.12 16.80 8.36
CA LEU A 136 4.60 17.14 9.68
C LEU A 136 3.63 16.08 10.18
N ARG A 137 3.89 15.52 11.37
CA ARG A 137 3.11 14.43 11.97
C ARG A 137 2.03 14.92 12.94
N ARG A 138 1.45 16.07 12.68
CA ARG A 138 0.53 16.74 13.62
C ARG A 138 -0.94 16.62 13.28
N VAL A 139 -1.25 16.04 12.11
CA VAL A 139 -2.63 16.00 11.62
C VAL A 139 -3.12 14.56 11.55
N SER A 140 -4.38 14.34 11.84
CA SER A 140 -5.05 13.05 11.67
C SER A 140 -5.20 12.64 10.21
N GLN A 141 -5.19 13.60 9.29
CA GLN A 141 -5.35 13.40 7.86
C GLN A 141 -4.19 14.02 7.09
N LEU A 142 -3.55 13.22 6.25
CA LEU A 142 -2.49 13.64 5.35
C LEU A 142 -2.99 13.60 3.91
N ASP A 143 -3.04 14.74 3.25
CA ASP A 143 -3.46 14.87 1.85
C ASP A 143 -2.26 15.10 0.95
N ILE A 144 -2.00 14.16 0.02
CA ILE A 144 -0.87 14.20 -0.91
C ILE A 144 -1.38 14.17 -2.35
N VAL A 145 -0.77 14.96 -3.23
CA VAL A 145 -0.91 14.85 -4.67
C VAL A 145 0.45 14.85 -5.34
N ALA A 146 0.68 13.89 -6.24
CA ALA A 146 1.84 13.86 -7.11
C ALA A 146 1.39 13.77 -8.57
N VAL A 147 2.05 14.55 -9.43
CA VAL A 147 1.85 14.53 -10.89
C VAL A 147 3.22 14.35 -11.52
N MET A 148 3.51 13.12 -11.94
CA MET A 148 4.85 12.73 -12.33
C MET A 148 4.88 12.00 -13.67
N ASP A 149 5.77 12.43 -14.54
CA ASP A 149 6.12 11.69 -15.75
C ASP A 149 7.00 10.48 -15.42
N LEU A 150 6.42 9.56 -14.62
CA LEU A 150 7.16 8.45 -14.05
C LEU A 150 7.74 7.54 -15.13
N MET A 151 7.03 7.34 -16.23
CA MET A 151 7.46 6.43 -17.31
C MET A 151 8.61 7.00 -18.15
N GLU A 152 8.86 8.31 -18.13
CA GLU A 152 10.04 8.92 -18.75
C GLU A 152 11.29 8.88 -17.87
N MET A 153 11.15 8.70 -16.56
CA MET A 153 12.30 8.61 -15.64
C MET A 153 13.11 7.33 -15.89
N ALA A 154 14.41 7.37 -15.60
CA ALA A 154 15.24 6.17 -15.61
C ALA A 154 14.72 5.16 -14.56
N ARG A 155 14.86 3.85 -14.85
CA ARG A 155 14.32 2.76 -14.02
C ARG A 155 14.69 2.87 -12.54
N GLU A 156 15.93 3.25 -12.24
CA GLU A 156 16.42 3.43 -10.87
C GLU A 156 15.65 4.50 -10.08
N TYR A 157 15.16 5.53 -10.75
CA TYR A 157 14.36 6.60 -10.11
C TYR A 157 12.89 6.22 -9.98
N ARG A 158 12.32 5.48 -10.95
CA ARG A 158 10.98 4.90 -10.82
C ARG A 158 10.87 4.00 -9.60
N LEU A 159 11.90 3.16 -9.35
CA LEU A 159 11.98 2.31 -8.16
C LEU A 159 12.00 3.11 -6.86
N LYS A 160 12.73 4.23 -6.82
CA LYS A 160 12.73 5.09 -5.63
C LYS A 160 11.36 5.66 -5.34
N VAL A 161 10.60 6.07 -6.37
CA VAL A 161 9.21 6.54 -6.20
C VAL A 161 8.30 5.39 -5.74
N ALA A 162 8.43 4.20 -6.32
CA ALA A 162 7.65 3.03 -5.91
C ALA A 162 7.96 2.57 -4.48
N ASN A 163 9.19 2.79 -4.01
CA ASN A 163 9.66 2.39 -2.68
C ASN A 163 9.59 3.52 -1.62
N LEU A 164 8.95 4.65 -1.92
CA LEU A 164 8.77 5.75 -0.97
C LEU A 164 8.08 5.36 0.35
N GLN A 165 7.49 4.16 0.42
CA GLN A 165 6.87 3.61 1.62
C GLN A 165 7.82 3.22 2.74
N ASN A 166 9.06 2.90 2.41
CA ASN A 166 9.98 2.25 3.36
C ASN A 166 10.53 3.23 4.42
N GLY A 167 9.65 3.97 5.07
CA GLY A 167 9.94 4.69 6.30
C GLY A 167 10.19 6.20 6.14
N GLN A 168 10.10 6.75 4.92
CA GLN A 168 10.47 8.16 4.70
C GLN A 168 9.28 9.10 4.48
N LEU A 169 8.18 8.64 3.87
CA LEU A 169 7.01 9.50 3.61
C LEU A 169 5.89 9.34 4.61
N VAL A 170 5.65 8.12 5.05
CA VAL A 170 4.52 7.82 5.93
C VAL A 170 4.93 6.72 6.91
N ASP A 171 5.26 7.08 8.13
CA ASP A 171 5.30 6.12 9.22
C ASP A 171 3.86 5.69 9.52
N GLN A 172 3.53 4.44 9.21
CA GLN A 172 2.18 3.85 9.38
C GLN A 172 1.59 4.04 10.79
N ARG A 173 2.44 4.31 11.78
CA ARG A 173 2.05 4.53 13.17
C ARG A 173 1.62 5.96 13.48
N SER A 174 1.81 6.88 12.53
CA SER A 174 1.66 8.32 12.77
C SER A 174 0.41 8.93 12.14
N TYR A 175 -0.25 8.26 11.18
CA TYR A 175 -1.42 8.78 10.47
C TYR A 175 -2.47 7.70 10.25
N ASP A 176 -3.68 7.95 10.73
CA ASP A 176 -4.80 7.03 10.50
C ASP A 176 -5.43 7.20 9.12
N ASN A 177 -5.31 8.39 8.54
CA ASN A 177 -5.93 8.73 7.26
C ASN A 177 -4.92 9.41 6.33
N VAL A 178 -4.33 8.64 5.41
CA VAL A 178 -3.48 9.16 4.34
C VAL A 178 -4.22 9.06 3.02
N TYR A 179 -4.39 10.20 2.34
CA TYR A 179 -4.98 10.30 1.00
C TYR A 179 -3.90 10.67 0.01
N PHE A 180 -3.53 9.73 -0.85
CA PHE A 180 -2.51 9.95 -1.86
C PHE A 180 -3.08 9.79 -3.27
N LYS A 181 -3.02 10.87 -4.07
CA LYS A 181 -3.35 10.87 -5.50
C LYS A 181 -2.06 10.93 -6.30
N LEU A 182 -1.81 9.92 -7.11
CA LEU A 182 -0.68 9.88 -8.04
C LEU A 182 -1.21 9.91 -9.48
N MET A 183 -0.75 10.87 -10.28
CA MET A 183 -1.02 10.94 -11.72
C MET A 183 0.25 10.64 -12.49
N ILE A 184 0.16 9.73 -13.46
CA ILE A 184 1.24 9.31 -14.35
C ILE A 184 0.77 9.31 -15.80
N ASP A 185 1.69 9.35 -16.75
CA ASP A 185 1.37 9.17 -18.19
C ASP A 185 1.67 7.73 -18.60
N ILE A 186 0.62 6.95 -18.90
CA ILE A 186 0.72 5.56 -19.38
C ILE A 186 0.50 5.42 -20.89
N SER A 187 0.24 6.53 -21.60
CA SER A 187 -0.10 6.54 -23.01
C SER A 187 1.11 6.45 -23.95
N ARG A 188 2.31 6.53 -23.42
CA ARG A 188 3.55 6.67 -24.19
C ARG A 188 3.90 5.43 -25.02
N GLU A 189 4.51 5.68 -26.19
CA GLU A 189 5.00 4.63 -27.10
C GLU A 189 6.13 3.78 -26.49
N LYS A 190 6.91 4.34 -25.56
CA LYS A 190 8.06 3.66 -24.89
C LYS A 190 7.67 2.87 -23.64
N TRP A 191 6.48 2.30 -23.62
CA TRP A 191 6.04 1.42 -22.56
C TRP A 191 6.80 0.07 -22.60
N ASP A 192 7.41 -0.34 -21.47
CA ASP A 192 7.93 -1.69 -21.29
C ASP A 192 6.83 -2.56 -20.67
N PRO A 193 6.21 -3.47 -21.43
CA PRO A 193 5.01 -4.17 -20.96
C PRO A 193 5.22 -4.95 -19.66
N ILE A 194 6.40 -5.52 -19.46
CA ILE A 194 6.70 -6.31 -18.25
C ILE A 194 7.09 -5.40 -17.11
N TYR A 195 8.06 -4.53 -17.30
CA TYR A 195 8.60 -3.70 -16.22
C TYR A 195 7.59 -2.66 -15.71
N ASP A 196 6.96 -1.92 -16.64
CA ASP A 196 6.08 -0.81 -16.25
C ASP A 196 4.75 -1.29 -15.67
N ALA A 197 4.20 -2.41 -16.16
CA ALA A 197 3.02 -3.01 -15.55
C ALA A 197 3.33 -3.58 -14.16
N ALA A 198 4.46 -4.29 -14.01
CA ALA A 198 4.90 -4.79 -12.71
C ALA A 198 5.16 -3.64 -11.71
N LEU A 199 5.71 -2.50 -12.18
CA LEU A 199 5.88 -1.29 -11.38
C LEU A 199 4.53 -0.76 -10.86
N ILE A 200 3.53 -0.66 -11.73
CA ILE A 200 2.18 -0.20 -11.34
C ILE A 200 1.55 -1.16 -10.34
N ILE A 201 1.61 -2.47 -10.58
CA ILE A 201 1.10 -3.49 -9.65
C ILE A 201 1.80 -3.36 -8.29
N ASN A 202 3.12 -3.18 -8.29
CA ASN A 202 3.91 -2.99 -7.08
C ASN A 202 3.49 -1.72 -6.32
N VAL A 203 3.31 -0.59 -7.01
CA VAL A 203 2.83 0.67 -6.42
C VAL A 203 1.44 0.49 -5.80
N LEU A 204 0.50 -0.14 -6.51
CA LEU A 204 -0.85 -0.38 -5.98
C LEU A 204 -0.83 -1.23 -4.71
N THR A 205 -0.05 -2.30 -4.69
CA THR A 205 0.05 -3.20 -3.54
C THR A 205 0.75 -2.52 -2.38
N ASN A 206 1.82 -1.81 -2.66
CA ASN A 206 2.57 -1.09 -1.66
C ASN A 206 1.75 0.01 -0.99
N PHE A 207 0.92 0.75 -1.70
CA PHE A 207 0.04 1.79 -1.16
C PHE A 207 -1.36 1.28 -0.76
N SER A 208 -1.55 -0.05 -0.67
CA SER A 208 -2.86 -0.64 -0.32
C SER A 208 -3.33 -0.30 1.10
N HIS A 209 -2.42 0.06 2.00
CA HIS A 209 -2.72 0.40 3.41
C HIS A 209 -3.19 1.86 3.61
N ILE A 210 -3.15 2.70 2.55
CA ILE A 210 -3.61 4.08 2.57
C ILE A 210 -4.73 4.31 1.54
N HIS A 211 -5.39 5.48 1.57
CA HIS A 211 -6.35 5.87 0.54
C HIS A 211 -5.62 6.32 -0.73
N PHE A 212 -5.10 5.35 -1.48
CA PHE A 212 -4.32 5.60 -2.70
C PHE A 212 -5.21 5.59 -3.94
N LYS A 213 -5.02 6.58 -4.82
CA LYS A 213 -5.68 6.65 -6.13
C LYS A 213 -4.65 6.92 -7.22
N LEU A 214 -4.66 6.10 -8.25
CA LEU A 214 -3.79 6.22 -9.41
C LEU A 214 -4.58 6.73 -10.62
N PHE A 215 -4.05 7.78 -11.27
CA PHE A 215 -4.63 8.42 -12.43
C PHE A 215 -3.69 8.32 -13.63
N GLY A 216 -4.24 8.18 -14.83
CA GLY A 216 -3.50 8.12 -16.08
C GLY A 216 -3.86 9.27 -17.00
N SER A 217 -2.95 10.22 -17.19
CA SER A 217 -3.22 11.36 -18.07
C SER A 217 -1.94 11.93 -18.69
N THR A 218 -2.02 12.35 -19.94
CA THR A 218 -0.95 13.09 -20.61
C THR A 218 -0.61 14.42 -19.93
N ALA A 219 -1.49 14.89 -19.03
CA ALA A 219 -1.17 16.04 -18.17
C ALA A 219 0.06 15.81 -17.27
N ALA A 220 0.44 14.57 -17.01
CA ALA A 220 1.67 14.26 -16.26
C ALA A 220 2.95 14.40 -17.12
N ALA A 221 2.84 14.44 -18.44
CA ALA A 221 3.99 14.50 -19.35
C ALA A 221 4.92 15.68 -19.03
N GLY A 222 6.21 15.40 -18.89
CA GLY A 222 7.25 16.37 -18.58
C GLY A 222 7.16 17.02 -17.20
N ARG A 223 6.32 16.53 -16.30
CA ARG A 223 6.15 17.07 -14.94
C ARG A 223 6.81 16.20 -13.89
N ALA A 224 7.33 16.87 -12.86
CA ALA A 224 7.76 16.26 -11.62
C ALA A 224 7.20 17.15 -10.50
N VAL A 225 6.08 16.75 -9.91
CA VAL A 225 5.35 17.51 -8.88
C VAL A 225 5.00 16.58 -7.75
N PHE A 226 5.27 17.03 -6.52
CA PHE A 226 4.86 16.37 -5.30
C PHE A 226 4.44 17.42 -4.28
N VAL A 227 3.24 17.31 -3.74
CA VAL A 227 2.67 18.30 -2.82
C VAL A 227 1.98 17.60 -1.67
N VAL A 228 2.36 17.98 -0.46
CA VAL A 228 1.66 17.69 0.79
C VAL A 228 0.88 18.95 1.16
N LYS A 229 -0.44 18.83 1.32
CA LYS A 229 -1.33 19.96 1.54
C LYS A 229 -0.96 20.72 2.80
N GLY A 230 -0.70 22.02 2.65
CA GLY A 230 -0.38 22.93 3.76
C GLY A 230 0.97 22.71 4.44
N ASP A 231 1.82 21.80 3.90
CA ASP A 231 3.09 21.43 4.55
C ASP A 231 4.30 21.63 3.64
N PHE A 232 4.35 20.91 2.51
CA PHE A 232 5.50 20.92 1.62
C PHE A 232 5.09 20.76 0.16
N ALA A 233 5.78 21.44 -0.73
CA ALA A 233 5.61 21.23 -2.16
C ALA A 233 6.96 21.32 -2.88
N ILE A 234 7.19 20.40 -3.83
CA ILE A 234 8.27 20.48 -4.79
C ILE A 234 7.71 20.30 -6.19
N THR A 235 8.07 21.21 -7.09
CA THR A 235 7.60 21.21 -8.48
C THR A 235 8.78 21.39 -9.42
N GLY A 236 8.75 20.71 -10.57
CA GLY A 236 9.80 20.83 -11.58
C GLY A 236 9.32 20.32 -12.93
N LEU A 237 10.09 20.60 -13.97
CA LEU A 237 9.90 20.10 -15.32
C LEU A 237 10.95 19.01 -15.59
N LEU A 238 10.50 17.82 -15.95
CA LEU A 238 11.37 16.73 -16.36
C LEU A 238 11.86 17.02 -17.79
N VAL A 239 13.15 17.30 -17.95
CA VAL A 239 13.76 17.63 -19.25
C VAL A 239 14.52 16.46 -19.85
N SER A 240 14.83 15.46 -19.04
CA SER A 240 15.39 14.18 -19.48
C SER A 240 15.13 13.10 -18.42
N HIS A 241 15.44 11.83 -18.73
CA HIS A 241 15.27 10.69 -17.82
C HIS A 241 15.87 10.86 -16.41
N SER A 242 16.79 11.81 -16.25
CA SER A 242 17.57 12.00 -15.02
C SER A 242 17.69 13.42 -14.51
N ARG A 243 16.99 14.40 -15.14
CA ARG A 243 17.17 15.83 -14.83
C ARG A 243 15.85 16.59 -14.83
N CYS A 244 15.67 17.45 -13.82
CA CYS A 244 14.57 18.40 -13.71
C CYS A 244 15.08 19.83 -13.83
N ALA A 245 14.37 20.67 -14.57
CA ALA A 245 14.61 22.12 -14.67
C ALA A 245 13.53 22.91 -13.94
N ALA A 246 13.84 24.17 -13.64
CA ALA A 246 12.92 25.11 -12.99
C ALA A 246 12.29 24.50 -11.71
N VAL A 247 13.12 23.89 -10.88
CA VAL A 247 12.64 23.23 -9.67
C VAL A 247 12.40 24.28 -8.58
N THR A 248 11.22 24.25 -8.00
CA THR A 248 10.84 25.08 -6.86
C THR A 248 10.39 24.17 -5.70
N ALA A 249 10.95 24.37 -4.52
CA ALA A 249 10.46 23.74 -3.29
C ALA A 249 10.00 24.81 -2.31
N THR A 250 8.89 24.60 -1.63
CA THR A 250 8.33 25.56 -0.66
C THR A 250 7.71 24.84 0.53
N GLU A 251 7.87 25.44 1.71
CA GLU A 251 7.16 25.10 2.97
C GLU A 251 6.10 26.16 3.33
N ASP A 252 5.87 27.15 2.48
CA ASP A 252 4.80 28.13 2.73
C ASP A 252 3.43 27.45 2.67
N PRO A 253 2.68 27.43 3.79
CA PRO A 253 1.43 26.66 3.86
C PRO A 253 0.38 27.11 2.85
N GLN A 254 0.29 28.42 2.55
CA GLN A 254 -0.69 28.96 1.60
C GLN A 254 -0.34 28.55 0.16
N ASN A 255 0.95 28.57 -0.17
CA ASN A 255 1.44 28.09 -1.47
C ASN A 255 1.22 26.59 -1.60
N CYS A 256 1.53 25.79 -0.57
CA CYS A 256 1.32 24.34 -0.56
C CYS A 256 -0.16 23.98 -0.71
N GLU A 257 -1.06 24.67 -0.02
CA GLU A 257 -2.52 24.47 -0.16
C GLU A 257 -3.00 24.81 -1.57
N SER A 258 -2.59 25.97 -2.09
CA SER A 258 -2.96 26.41 -3.44
C SER A 258 -2.45 25.46 -4.52
N LEU A 259 -1.22 24.95 -4.40
CA LEU A 259 -0.64 23.98 -5.31
C LEU A 259 -1.39 22.64 -5.22
N TYR A 260 -1.67 22.16 -4.00
CA TYR A 260 -2.45 20.94 -3.80
C TYR A 260 -3.81 21.02 -4.49
N ASP A 261 -4.56 22.10 -4.27
CA ASP A 261 -5.88 22.28 -4.86
C ASP A 261 -5.83 22.35 -6.39
N ASN A 262 -4.80 23.01 -6.95
CA ASN A 262 -4.65 23.11 -8.39
C ASN A 262 -4.28 21.78 -9.04
N PHE A 263 -3.32 21.04 -8.48
CA PHE A 263 -2.93 19.73 -9.02
C PHE A 263 -4.00 18.67 -8.76
N SER A 264 -4.73 18.74 -7.64
CA SER A 264 -5.85 17.83 -7.37
C SER A 264 -7.00 17.97 -8.38
N LYS A 265 -7.20 19.14 -8.99
CA LYS A 265 -8.20 19.35 -10.05
C LYS A 265 -7.85 18.61 -11.34
N LEU A 266 -6.58 18.26 -11.56
CA LEU A 266 -6.18 17.45 -12.72
C LEU A 266 -6.60 15.98 -12.53
N CYS A 267 -6.75 15.52 -11.28
CA CYS A 267 -7.11 14.15 -10.94
C CYS A 267 -8.63 13.95 -11.10
N VAL A 268 -9.12 13.91 -12.33
CA VAL A 268 -10.54 13.71 -12.62
C VAL A 268 -10.89 12.22 -12.60
N ARG A 269 -12.17 11.91 -12.32
CA ARG A 269 -12.63 10.53 -12.13
C ARG A 269 -12.44 9.66 -13.38
N ASP A 270 -12.59 10.23 -14.56
CA ASP A 270 -12.50 9.51 -15.83
C ASP A 270 -11.07 9.07 -16.15
N ASP A 271 -10.06 9.76 -15.58
CA ASP A 271 -8.64 9.41 -15.71
C ASP A 271 -8.18 8.41 -14.64
N GLN A 272 -9.04 8.00 -13.72
CA GLN A 272 -8.68 7.04 -12.68
C GLN A 272 -8.46 5.65 -13.28
N LEU A 273 -7.24 5.10 -13.10
CA LEU A 273 -6.85 3.81 -13.69
C LEU A 273 -7.51 2.63 -13.02
N PHE A 274 -7.65 2.69 -11.70
CA PHE A 274 -8.24 1.64 -10.89
C PHE A 274 -9.27 2.21 -9.93
N ARG A 275 -10.41 1.55 -9.82
CA ARG A 275 -11.44 1.85 -8.84
C ARG A 275 -11.30 0.87 -7.67
N ASP A 276 -11.19 1.41 -6.46
CA ASP A 276 -11.26 0.60 -5.25
C ASP A 276 -12.66 -0.02 -5.10
N THR A 277 -12.70 -1.31 -4.86
CA THR A 277 -13.91 -2.07 -4.55
C THR A 277 -13.60 -3.14 -3.49
N SER A 278 -14.62 -3.83 -3.01
CA SER A 278 -14.47 -4.97 -2.11
C SER A 278 -15.05 -6.23 -2.74
N MET A 279 -14.66 -7.41 -2.26
CA MET A 279 -15.24 -8.67 -2.71
C MET A 279 -16.76 -8.71 -2.44
N ARG A 280 -17.21 -8.13 -1.33
CA ARG A 280 -18.64 -7.95 -1.04
C ARG A 280 -19.37 -7.23 -2.19
N GLN A 281 -18.79 -6.13 -2.68
CA GLN A 281 -19.41 -5.38 -3.79
C GLN A 281 -19.36 -6.16 -5.10
N LEU A 282 -18.23 -6.82 -5.42
CA LEU A 282 -18.11 -7.65 -6.62
C LEU A 282 -19.16 -8.78 -6.66
N VAL A 283 -19.35 -9.46 -5.53
CA VAL A 283 -20.33 -10.56 -5.43
C VAL A 283 -21.77 -10.02 -5.46
N SER A 284 -22.07 -8.96 -4.70
CA SER A 284 -23.43 -8.40 -4.60
C SER A 284 -23.91 -7.70 -5.89
N GLN A 285 -22.98 -7.14 -6.67
CA GLN A 285 -23.28 -6.47 -7.94
C GLN A 285 -23.18 -7.42 -9.15
N TYR A 286 -22.93 -8.70 -8.93
CA TYR A 286 -22.71 -9.73 -9.96
C TYR A 286 -21.48 -9.48 -10.87
N ASP A 287 -20.64 -8.50 -10.57
CA ASP A 287 -19.43 -8.21 -11.36
C ASP A 287 -18.48 -9.40 -11.36
N TYR A 288 -18.41 -10.14 -10.24
CA TYR A 288 -17.64 -11.37 -10.15
C TYR A 288 -18.11 -12.43 -11.17
N MET A 289 -19.42 -12.64 -11.27
CA MET A 289 -20.00 -13.59 -12.22
C MET A 289 -19.84 -13.10 -13.68
N HIS A 290 -19.98 -11.79 -13.92
CA HIS A 290 -19.74 -11.21 -15.23
C HIS A 290 -18.29 -11.41 -15.71
N THR A 291 -17.32 -11.26 -14.80
CA THR A 291 -15.90 -11.55 -15.10
C THR A 291 -15.68 -13.01 -15.49
N LEU A 292 -16.30 -13.95 -14.77
CA LEU A 292 -16.17 -15.38 -15.04
C LEU A 292 -16.83 -15.80 -16.37
N LEU A 293 -17.98 -15.21 -16.70
CA LEU A 293 -18.73 -15.53 -17.94
C LEU A 293 -18.20 -14.82 -19.18
N ALA A 294 -17.24 -13.93 -19.02
CA ALA A 294 -16.66 -13.19 -20.12
C ALA A 294 -15.79 -14.07 -21.02
N SER A 295 -15.49 -13.56 -22.21
CA SER A 295 -14.52 -14.17 -23.11
C SER A 295 -13.08 -13.82 -22.69
N ASN A 296 -12.12 -14.56 -23.23
CA ASN A 296 -10.69 -14.24 -23.16
C ASN A 296 -10.14 -14.22 -21.74
N LEU A 297 -10.48 -15.25 -20.96
CA LEU A 297 -10.10 -15.38 -19.57
C LEU A 297 -8.58 -15.63 -19.43
N ARG A 298 -7.93 -14.76 -18.66
CA ARG A 298 -6.51 -14.79 -18.37
C ARG A 298 -6.32 -14.51 -16.88
N TRP A 299 -5.83 -15.48 -16.16
CA TRP A 299 -5.66 -15.38 -14.72
C TRP A 299 -4.19 -15.52 -14.34
N MET A 300 -3.74 -14.69 -13.42
CA MET A 300 -2.42 -14.78 -12.80
C MET A 300 -2.60 -14.94 -11.30
N PHE A 301 -2.07 -16.00 -10.71
CA PHE A 301 -2.28 -16.35 -9.31
C PHE A 301 -0.98 -16.24 -8.51
N GLY A 302 -0.96 -15.27 -7.59
CA GLY A 302 0.03 -15.19 -6.50
C GLY A 302 -0.35 -16.07 -5.31
N HIS A 303 -1.65 -16.37 -5.17
CA HIS A 303 -2.19 -17.24 -4.13
C HIS A 303 -3.24 -18.17 -4.70
N LEU A 304 -3.30 -19.42 -4.20
CA LEU A 304 -4.40 -20.34 -4.52
C LEU A 304 -5.70 -19.77 -3.95
N ASN A 305 -6.79 -19.95 -4.70
CA ASN A 305 -8.07 -19.33 -4.40
C ASN A 305 -9.26 -20.27 -4.63
N GLU A 306 -10.48 -19.81 -4.38
CA GLU A 306 -11.71 -20.56 -4.47
C GLU A 306 -12.01 -21.17 -5.85
N LEU A 307 -11.44 -20.61 -6.92
CA LEU A 307 -11.66 -21.11 -8.30
C LEU A 307 -11.01 -22.46 -8.56
N LEU A 308 -10.01 -22.83 -7.75
CA LEU A 308 -9.25 -24.07 -7.88
C LEU A 308 -9.54 -25.05 -6.74
N LEU A 309 -10.76 -25.06 -6.20
CA LEU A 309 -11.20 -25.96 -5.14
C LEU A 309 -12.12 -27.07 -5.68
N PRO A 310 -12.00 -28.31 -5.17
CA PRO A 310 -13.00 -29.34 -5.39
C PRO A 310 -14.27 -29.07 -4.55
N ASP A 311 -15.42 -29.60 -5.00
CA ASP A 311 -16.74 -29.33 -4.40
C ASP A 311 -16.80 -29.67 -2.91
N ASP A 312 -16.25 -30.82 -2.53
CA ASP A 312 -16.24 -31.30 -1.14
C ASP A 312 -15.45 -30.37 -0.21
N LEU A 313 -14.29 -29.91 -0.64
CA LEU A 313 -13.47 -28.96 0.13
C LEU A 313 -14.10 -27.57 0.18
N PHE A 314 -14.71 -27.12 -0.92
CA PHE A 314 -15.46 -25.86 -0.95
C PHE A 314 -16.58 -25.84 0.08
N GLU A 315 -17.42 -26.92 0.13
CA GLU A 315 -18.53 -27.04 1.09
C GLU A 315 -18.03 -27.13 2.54
N GLU A 316 -16.92 -27.83 2.76
CA GLU A 316 -16.31 -27.94 4.09
C GLU A 316 -15.85 -26.57 4.61
N ILE A 317 -15.16 -25.78 3.77
CA ILE A 317 -14.72 -24.41 4.12
C ILE A 317 -15.92 -23.49 4.33
N LEU A 318 -16.89 -23.51 3.41
CA LEU A 318 -18.09 -22.70 3.49
C LEU A 318 -18.87 -22.96 4.79
N THR A 319 -18.99 -24.24 5.18
CA THR A 319 -19.69 -24.62 6.41
C THR A 319 -18.92 -24.23 7.66
N ALA A 320 -17.59 -24.41 7.64
CA ALA A 320 -16.75 -24.08 8.79
C ALA A 320 -16.70 -22.57 9.08
N HIS A 321 -16.84 -21.73 8.06
CA HIS A 321 -16.69 -20.28 8.16
C HIS A 321 -17.98 -19.52 7.77
N GLU A 322 -19.16 -20.14 7.89
CA GLU A 322 -20.44 -19.56 7.42
C GLU A 322 -20.71 -18.17 8.02
N ALA A 323 -20.53 -18.02 9.33
CA ALA A 323 -20.82 -16.77 10.03
C ALA A 323 -19.88 -15.63 9.61
N GLU A 324 -18.59 -15.92 9.57
CA GLU A 324 -17.54 -14.97 9.20
C GLU A 324 -17.67 -14.56 7.74
N LEU A 325 -17.92 -15.51 6.84
CA LEU A 325 -18.09 -15.25 5.41
C LEU A 325 -19.35 -14.43 5.13
N LYS A 326 -20.44 -14.71 5.85
CA LYS A 326 -21.67 -13.91 5.75
C LYS A 326 -21.44 -12.47 6.19
N ASP A 327 -20.74 -12.28 7.29
CA ASP A 327 -20.38 -10.92 7.75
C ASP A 327 -19.42 -10.22 6.79
N PHE A 328 -18.44 -10.93 6.29
CA PHE A 328 -17.41 -10.40 5.40
C PHE A 328 -17.94 -10.08 3.98
N LEU A 329 -18.62 -11.04 3.34
CA LEU A 329 -19.09 -10.94 1.95
C LEU A 329 -20.52 -10.35 1.85
N GLY A 330 -21.32 -10.44 2.90
CA GLY A 330 -22.73 -10.09 2.85
C GLY A 330 -23.57 -11.03 1.96
N ALA A 331 -23.00 -12.17 1.57
CA ALA A 331 -23.63 -13.18 0.72
C ALA A 331 -24.07 -14.40 1.54
N THR A 332 -25.12 -15.03 1.09
CA THR A 332 -25.62 -16.27 1.70
C THR A 332 -24.81 -17.49 1.21
N PRO A 333 -24.74 -18.59 1.97
CA PRO A 333 -24.11 -19.83 1.50
C PRO A 333 -24.68 -20.34 0.16
N ALA A 334 -25.96 -20.13 -0.09
CA ALA A 334 -26.59 -20.52 -1.35
C ALA A 334 -26.08 -19.71 -2.55
N GLU A 335 -25.87 -18.41 -2.35
CA GLU A 335 -25.28 -17.54 -3.39
C GLU A 335 -23.82 -17.92 -3.67
N LEU A 336 -23.02 -18.19 -2.63
CA LEU A 336 -21.63 -18.62 -2.81
C LEU A 336 -21.53 -20.00 -3.51
N ARG A 337 -22.44 -20.95 -3.21
CA ARG A 337 -22.56 -22.21 -3.96
C ARG A 337 -22.90 -21.98 -5.43
N SER A 338 -23.82 -21.06 -5.71
CA SER A 338 -24.16 -20.73 -7.10
C SER A 338 -22.97 -20.16 -7.86
N VAL A 339 -22.18 -19.30 -7.21
CA VAL A 339 -20.93 -18.75 -7.77
C VAL A 339 -19.90 -19.86 -8.00
N HIS A 340 -19.71 -20.76 -7.04
CA HIS A 340 -18.78 -21.90 -7.17
C HIS A 340 -19.16 -22.83 -8.33
N ASN A 341 -20.44 -23.20 -8.41
CA ASN A 341 -20.94 -24.05 -9.50
C ASN A 341 -20.74 -23.41 -10.88
N LEU A 342 -20.97 -22.09 -10.97
CA LEU A 342 -20.70 -21.34 -12.19
C LEU A 342 -19.21 -21.36 -12.53
N ALA A 343 -18.35 -21.02 -11.55
CA ALA A 343 -16.90 -21.01 -11.73
C ALA A 343 -16.37 -22.37 -12.18
N LYS A 344 -16.86 -23.45 -11.57
CA LYS A 344 -16.54 -24.82 -11.97
C LYS A 344 -16.95 -25.09 -13.42
N GLY A 345 -18.17 -24.75 -13.82
CA GLY A 345 -18.61 -24.88 -15.21
C GLY A 345 -17.73 -24.10 -16.19
N VAL A 346 -17.30 -22.89 -15.82
CA VAL A 346 -16.38 -22.08 -16.62
C VAL A 346 -15.00 -22.74 -16.73
N VAL A 347 -14.44 -23.22 -15.63
CA VAL A 347 -13.16 -23.95 -15.62
C VAL A 347 -13.22 -25.25 -16.44
N GLU A 348 -14.37 -25.90 -16.47
CA GLU A 348 -14.58 -27.15 -17.20
C GLU A 348 -14.78 -26.95 -18.71
N GLU A 349 -15.45 -25.88 -19.13
CA GLU A 349 -15.96 -25.74 -20.49
C GLU A 349 -15.27 -24.65 -21.33
N THR A 350 -14.57 -23.69 -20.70
CA THR A 350 -14.01 -22.55 -21.42
C THR A 350 -12.48 -22.63 -21.55
N ASN A 351 -11.93 -21.91 -22.55
CA ASN A 351 -10.51 -21.78 -22.70
C ASN A 351 -9.99 -20.71 -21.71
N ILE A 352 -9.13 -21.10 -20.79
CA ILE A 352 -8.55 -20.22 -19.79
C ILE A 352 -7.03 -20.37 -19.81
N ARG A 353 -6.33 -19.25 -19.83
CA ARG A 353 -4.87 -19.18 -19.64
C ARG A 353 -4.56 -18.80 -18.20
N ILE A 354 -3.80 -19.64 -17.50
CA ILE A 354 -3.45 -19.44 -16.09
C ILE A 354 -1.93 -19.36 -15.95
N LEU A 355 -1.45 -18.22 -15.48
CA LEU A 355 -0.13 -18.05 -14.92
C LEU A 355 -0.21 -18.24 -13.40
N ILE A 356 0.65 -19.05 -12.83
CA ILE A 356 0.67 -19.30 -11.40
C ILE A 356 2.10 -19.22 -10.88
N TYR A 357 2.31 -18.54 -9.78
CA TYR A 357 3.63 -18.46 -9.17
C TYR A 357 3.94 -19.72 -8.37
N GLU A 358 5.16 -20.21 -8.43
CA GLU A 358 5.63 -21.33 -7.59
C GLU A 358 5.45 -21.00 -6.10
N ALA A 359 5.60 -19.72 -5.73
CA ALA A 359 5.37 -19.24 -4.38
C ALA A 359 3.94 -19.53 -3.87
N ALA A 360 2.93 -19.54 -4.75
CA ALA A 360 1.55 -19.86 -4.37
C ALA A 360 1.41 -21.31 -3.88
N PHE A 361 2.10 -22.24 -4.55
CA PHE A 361 2.14 -23.64 -4.14
C PHE A 361 2.95 -23.85 -2.86
N SER A 362 4.11 -23.19 -2.77
CA SER A 362 4.98 -23.27 -1.58
C SER A 362 4.31 -22.70 -0.35
N SER A 363 3.62 -21.57 -0.48
CA SER A 363 2.83 -20.96 0.61
C SER A 363 1.71 -21.90 1.04
N MET A 364 0.95 -22.47 0.12
CA MET A 364 -0.08 -23.46 0.41
C MET A 364 0.49 -24.67 1.15
N ALA A 365 1.65 -25.18 0.74
CA ALA A 365 2.28 -26.34 1.39
C ALA A 365 2.70 -26.05 2.84
N VAL A 366 3.28 -24.87 3.09
CA VAL A 366 3.88 -24.50 4.39
C VAL A 366 2.84 -23.90 5.36
N SER A 367 2.14 -22.86 4.94
CA SER A 367 1.18 -22.12 5.79
C SER A 367 -0.25 -22.66 5.66
N GLY A 368 -0.61 -23.20 4.49
CA GLY A 368 -1.98 -23.62 4.18
C GLY A 368 -2.93 -22.44 3.93
N GLU A 369 -2.40 -21.25 3.69
CA GLU A 369 -3.23 -20.09 3.41
C GLU A 369 -3.90 -20.20 2.04
N LEU A 370 -5.23 -20.06 2.05
CA LEU A 370 -6.08 -20.01 0.87
C LEU A 370 -6.78 -18.65 0.81
N ASP A 371 -6.78 -18.04 -0.38
CA ASP A 371 -7.58 -16.84 -0.67
C ASP A 371 -9.01 -17.25 -1.05
N PHE A 372 -9.89 -17.38 -0.06
CA PHE A 372 -11.28 -17.75 -0.27
C PHE A 372 -12.17 -16.51 -0.40
N PHE A 373 -12.41 -16.03 -1.61
CA PHE A 373 -13.11 -14.76 -1.89
C PHE A 373 -12.49 -13.57 -1.14
N SER A 374 -11.16 -13.44 -1.18
CA SER A 374 -10.39 -12.45 -0.41
C SER A 374 -10.49 -12.60 1.12
N TYR A 375 -11.11 -13.66 1.62
CA TYR A 375 -11.08 -14.07 3.03
C TYR A 375 -9.98 -15.11 3.22
N LYS A 376 -9.04 -14.88 4.13
CA LYS A 376 -7.95 -15.83 4.39
C LYS A 376 -8.45 -17.02 5.20
N VAL A 377 -8.29 -18.20 4.64
CA VAL A 377 -8.59 -19.48 5.31
C VAL A 377 -7.31 -20.26 5.50
N SER A 378 -7.10 -20.82 6.68
CA SER A 378 -5.99 -21.73 6.96
C SER A 378 -6.43 -23.16 6.82
N LEU A 379 -5.91 -23.86 5.83
CA LEU A 379 -6.25 -25.27 5.55
C LEU A 379 -5.43 -26.22 6.43
N THR A 380 -6.08 -27.28 6.87
CA THR A 380 -5.41 -28.43 7.50
C THR A 380 -4.53 -29.17 6.50
N PRO A 381 -3.55 -29.99 6.92
CA PRO A 381 -2.72 -30.75 5.99
C PRO A 381 -3.48 -31.65 5.02
N ASP A 382 -4.58 -32.27 5.45
CA ASP A 382 -5.45 -33.05 4.59
C ASP A 382 -6.15 -32.19 3.55
N GLN A 383 -6.72 -31.06 3.96
CA GLN A 383 -7.36 -30.09 3.06
C GLN A 383 -6.37 -29.53 2.02
N ARG A 384 -5.11 -29.24 2.43
CA ARG A 384 -4.02 -28.82 1.51
C ARG A 384 -3.77 -29.90 0.46
N SER A 385 -3.66 -31.15 0.91
CA SER A 385 -3.41 -32.30 -0.01
C SER A 385 -4.55 -32.48 -1.00
N ARG A 386 -5.81 -32.33 -0.58
CA ARG A 386 -6.97 -32.39 -1.47
C ARG A 386 -6.98 -31.23 -2.48
N CYS A 387 -6.71 -30.01 -2.01
CA CYS A 387 -6.63 -28.81 -2.87
C CYS A 387 -5.55 -29.00 -3.95
N ILE A 388 -4.32 -29.32 -3.57
CA ILE A 388 -3.19 -29.51 -4.51
C ILE A 388 -3.43 -30.69 -5.45
N SER A 389 -4.03 -31.79 -4.97
CA SER A 389 -4.38 -32.95 -5.81
C SER A 389 -5.42 -32.57 -6.87
N TYR A 390 -6.38 -31.72 -6.53
CA TYR A 390 -7.38 -31.24 -7.50
C TYR A 390 -6.74 -30.34 -8.57
N VAL A 391 -5.85 -29.41 -8.18
CA VAL A 391 -5.09 -28.57 -9.15
C VAL A 391 -4.25 -29.44 -10.07
N LEU A 392 -3.59 -30.50 -9.54
CA LEU A 392 -2.84 -31.47 -10.33
C LEU A 392 -3.74 -32.21 -11.33
N GLN A 393 -4.94 -32.59 -10.90
CA GLN A 393 -5.93 -33.23 -11.77
C GLN A 393 -6.37 -32.28 -12.89
N LEU A 394 -6.71 -31.03 -12.57
CA LEU A 394 -7.07 -30.00 -13.56
C LEU A 394 -5.94 -29.81 -14.58
N CYS A 395 -4.71 -29.69 -14.12
CA CYS A 395 -3.53 -29.53 -14.97
C CYS A 395 -3.35 -30.72 -15.92
N LYS A 396 -3.59 -31.96 -15.48
CA LYS A 396 -3.40 -33.14 -16.30
C LYS A 396 -4.55 -33.45 -17.28
N GLN A 397 -5.79 -33.18 -16.86
CA GLN A 397 -6.98 -33.71 -17.57
C GLN A 397 -7.71 -32.69 -18.42
N ARG A 398 -7.53 -31.37 -18.16
CA ARG A 398 -8.31 -30.34 -18.85
C ARG A 398 -7.48 -29.68 -19.96
N GLU A 399 -7.76 -30.01 -21.22
CA GLU A 399 -7.05 -29.46 -22.38
C GLU A 399 -7.30 -27.96 -22.58
N LYS A 400 -8.53 -27.49 -22.30
CA LYS A 400 -8.93 -26.09 -22.42
C LYS A 400 -8.34 -25.19 -21.32
N LEU A 401 -7.80 -25.78 -20.26
CA LEU A 401 -7.16 -25.10 -19.16
C LEU A 401 -5.65 -25.15 -19.34
N GLU A 402 -5.08 -24.04 -19.78
CA GLU A 402 -3.65 -23.93 -20.03
C GLU A 402 -2.95 -23.33 -18.82
N PHE A 403 -2.01 -24.08 -18.24
CA PHE A 403 -1.19 -23.62 -17.11
C PHE A 403 0.23 -23.28 -17.58
N ARG A 404 0.77 -22.20 -17.01
CA ARG A 404 2.21 -21.93 -17.01
C ARG A 404 2.65 -21.55 -15.60
N LEU A 405 3.82 -22.03 -15.20
CA LEU A 405 4.36 -21.83 -13.86
C LEU A 405 5.44 -20.75 -13.92
N ILE A 406 5.34 -19.76 -13.06
CA ILE A 406 6.32 -18.69 -12.92
C ILE A 406 7.23 -19.04 -11.74
N SER A 407 8.52 -19.28 -12.04
CA SER A 407 9.56 -19.58 -11.07
C SER A 407 10.35 -18.30 -10.74
N GLY A 408 10.40 -17.92 -9.47
CA GLY A 408 11.11 -16.74 -9.04
C GLY A 408 10.42 -15.43 -9.44
N ARG A 409 11.20 -14.40 -9.74
CA ARG A 409 10.74 -13.04 -10.01
C ARG A 409 10.80 -12.71 -11.49
N ILE A 410 9.73 -12.19 -12.05
CA ILE A 410 9.73 -11.69 -13.44
C ILE A 410 10.58 -10.42 -13.55
N VAL A 411 10.52 -9.55 -12.53
CA VAL A 411 11.34 -8.32 -12.41
C VAL A 411 12.13 -8.40 -11.11
N ASN A 412 13.45 -8.46 -11.21
CA ASN A 412 14.34 -8.61 -10.06
C ASN A 412 14.64 -7.30 -9.32
N ASP A 413 14.32 -6.16 -9.93
CA ASP A 413 14.68 -4.84 -9.40
C ASP A 413 13.82 -4.42 -8.19
N PHE A 414 12.64 -5.05 -7.98
CA PHE A 414 11.76 -4.69 -6.88
C PHE A 414 12.21 -5.33 -5.56
N GLN A 415 12.34 -4.51 -4.53
CA GLN A 415 12.72 -4.96 -3.19
C GLN A 415 11.62 -5.83 -2.55
N TYR A 416 10.36 -5.44 -2.77
CA TYR A 416 9.17 -6.19 -2.39
C TYR A 416 8.44 -6.61 -3.65
N VAL A 417 8.16 -7.89 -3.77
CA VAL A 417 7.37 -8.42 -4.88
C VAL A 417 5.95 -8.60 -4.37
N ALA A 418 5.06 -7.88 -5.01
CA ALA A 418 3.65 -8.14 -4.85
C ALA A 418 3.23 -9.16 -5.89
N ASP A 419 2.79 -10.32 -5.44
CA ASP A 419 2.21 -11.34 -6.30
C ASP A 419 0.68 -11.38 -6.08
N PRO A 420 -0.08 -10.34 -6.53
CA PRO A 420 -1.53 -10.32 -6.38
C PRO A 420 -2.18 -11.35 -7.30
N ASN A 421 -3.40 -11.73 -6.96
CA ASN A 421 -4.23 -12.43 -7.91
C ASN A 421 -4.80 -11.43 -8.93
N MET A 422 -4.52 -11.64 -10.22
CA MET A 422 -5.00 -10.80 -11.32
C MET A 422 -5.96 -11.59 -12.21
N PHE A 423 -7.12 -10.99 -12.49
CA PHE A 423 -8.18 -11.57 -13.29
C PHE A 423 -8.46 -10.62 -14.46
N LEU A 424 -8.10 -11.06 -15.67
CA LEU A 424 -8.37 -10.31 -16.90
C LEU A 424 -9.44 -11.03 -17.72
N SER A 425 -10.38 -10.27 -18.25
CA SER A 425 -11.45 -10.79 -19.10
C SER A 425 -11.89 -9.74 -20.13
N GLY A 426 -12.70 -10.13 -21.09
CA GLY A 426 -13.28 -9.21 -22.07
C GLY A 426 -14.41 -8.31 -21.53
N ALA A 427 -14.81 -8.46 -20.27
CA ALA A 427 -15.90 -7.67 -19.68
C ALA A 427 -15.42 -6.77 -18.54
N ALA A 428 -14.63 -7.31 -17.63
CA ALA A 428 -14.10 -6.58 -16.48
C ALA A 428 -12.81 -7.25 -16.01
N SER A 429 -11.85 -6.43 -15.58
CA SER A 429 -10.56 -6.91 -15.07
C SER A 429 -10.29 -6.33 -13.70
N TYR A 430 -9.68 -7.12 -12.80
CA TYR A 430 -9.36 -6.66 -11.46
C TYR A 430 -8.15 -7.39 -10.86
N LEU A 431 -7.56 -6.76 -9.84
CA LEU A 431 -6.51 -7.33 -9.00
C LEU A 431 -7.02 -7.46 -7.57
N ARG A 432 -6.77 -8.61 -6.95
CA ARG A 432 -6.87 -8.77 -5.49
C ARG A 432 -5.52 -8.40 -4.90
N LEU A 433 -5.44 -7.24 -4.29
CA LEU A 433 -4.20 -6.77 -3.66
C LEU A 433 -3.93 -7.57 -2.38
N ASP A 434 -2.66 -7.72 -2.01
CA ASP A 434 -2.26 -8.60 -0.91
C ASP A 434 -2.97 -8.28 0.41
N ASN A 435 -3.34 -9.34 1.12
CA ASN A 435 -4.22 -9.35 2.29
C ASN A 435 -3.55 -8.93 3.62
N ASN A 436 -2.33 -8.39 3.60
CA ASN A 436 -1.70 -7.86 4.83
C ASN A 436 -2.32 -6.53 5.29
N CYS A 437 -3.24 -5.98 4.49
CA CYS A 437 -3.99 -4.80 4.83
C CYS A 437 -5.34 -5.16 5.48
N PRO A 438 -5.76 -4.48 6.57
CA PRO A 438 -7.04 -4.75 7.23
C PRO A 438 -8.25 -4.45 6.35
N VAL A 439 -8.06 -3.72 5.25
CA VAL A 439 -9.10 -3.45 4.25
C VAL A 439 -8.79 -4.26 3.01
N ASN A 440 -9.48 -5.39 2.82
CA ASN A 440 -9.39 -6.20 1.60
C ASN A 440 -9.74 -5.35 0.38
N ARG A 441 -8.72 -4.86 -0.30
CA ARG A 441 -8.85 -4.01 -1.46
C ARG A 441 -8.77 -4.82 -2.73
N ILE A 442 -9.76 -4.58 -3.58
CA ILE A 442 -9.76 -5.03 -4.96
C ILE A 442 -9.61 -3.79 -5.83
N ALA A 443 -8.60 -3.80 -6.66
CA ALA A 443 -8.39 -2.77 -7.66
C ALA A 443 -9.06 -3.19 -8.97
N MET A 444 -10.25 -2.65 -9.25
CA MET A 444 -10.94 -2.89 -10.51
C MET A 444 -10.40 -1.94 -11.57
N VAL A 445 -10.00 -2.48 -12.71
CA VAL A 445 -9.53 -1.68 -13.84
C VAL A 445 -10.67 -0.83 -14.37
N ASN A 446 -10.45 0.49 -14.45
CA ASN A 446 -11.48 1.47 -14.83
C ASN A 446 -11.13 2.23 -16.12
N ASN A 447 -9.96 1.96 -16.68
CA ASN A 447 -9.41 2.68 -17.82
C ASN A 447 -9.01 1.68 -18.91
N SER A 448 -9.49 1.88 -20.14
CA SER A 448 -9.24 0.96 -21.26
C SER A 448 -7.75 0.86 -21.65
N VAL A 449 -7.01 1.97 -21.55
CA VAL A 449 -5.56 1.93 -21.82
C VAL A 449 -4.85 1.06 -20.80
N MET A 450 -5.24 1.16 -19.51
CA MET A 450 -4.66 0.32 -18.46
C MET A 450 -5.03 -1.16 -18.65
N GLU A 451 -6.24 -1.45 -19.11
CA GLU A 451 -6.68 -2.80 -19.42
C GLU A 451 -5.85 -3.41 -20.57
N ASP A 452 -5.60 -2.64 -21.62
CA ASP A 452 -4.73 -3.05 -22.72
C ASP A 452 -3.29 -3.30 -22.22
N ARG A 453 -2.76 -2.43 -21.34
CA ARG A 453 -1.41 -2.58 -20.76
C ARG A 453 -1.28 -3.83 -19.89
N LEU A 454 -2.27 -4.13 -19.05
CA LEU A 454 -2.27 -5.36 -18.25
C LEU A 454 -2.44 -6.60 -19.12
N SER A 455 -3.24 -6.51 -20.17
CA SER A 455 -3.40 -7.57 -21.16
C SER A 455 -2.09 -7.86 -21.90
N GLU A 456 -1.41 -6.81 -22.34
CA GLU A 456 -0.09 -6.89 -22.98
C GLU A 456 0.95 -7.50 -22.02
N TYR A 457 0.96 -7.06 -20.74
CA TYR A 457 1.80 -7.64 -19.69
C TYR A 457 1.58 -9.14 -19.56
N PHE A 458 0.33 -9.58 -19.41
CA PHE A 458 0.01 -11.00 -19.30
C PHE A 458 0.51 -11.77 -20.54
N ASP A 459 0.23 -11.26 -21.74
CA ASP A 459 0.60 -11.94 -22.99
C ASP A 459 2.13 -11.97 -23.20
N GLN A 460 2.86 -10.94 -22.76
CA GLN A 460 4.32 -10.94 -22.78
C GLN A 460 4.89 -11.97 -21.80
N VAL A 461 4.41 -12.00 -20.55
CA VAL A 461 4.82 -13.01 -19.57
C VAL A 461 4.45 -14.41 -20.04
N TRP A 462 3.26 -14.58 -20.62
CA TRP A 462 2.81 -15.84 -21.19
C TRP A 462 3.77 -16.36 -22.28
N ASN A 463 4.23 -15.47 -23.15
CA ASN A 463 5.10 -15.85 -24.27
C ASN A 463 6.59 -15.80 -23.93
N LEU A 464 6.95 -15.40 -22.70
CA LEU A 464 8.33 -15.28 -22.28
C LEU A 464 9.07 -16.61 -22.47
N ASP A 465 10.17 -16.57 -23.20
CA ASP A 465 11.02 -17.75 -23.49
C ASP A 465 12.24 -17.71 -22.56
N ASP A 466 11.97 -17.74 -21.27
CA ASP A 466 12.94 -17.65 -20.20
C ASP A 466 12.82 -18.89 -19.28
N GLN A 467 13.89 -19.18 -18.56
CA GLN A 467 13.93 -20.23 -17.52
C GLN A 467 12.93 -19.97 -16.38
N ASN A 468 12.47 -18.74 -16.25
CA ASN A 468 11.51 -18.33 -15.22
C ASN A 468 10.06 -18.73 -15.54
N VAL A 469 9.74 -19.20 -16.76
CA VAL A 469 8.37 -19.62 -17.12
C VAL A 469 8.36 -21.03 -17.68
N THR A 470 7.87 -21.96 -16.87
CA THR A 470 7.70 -23.36 -17.28
C THR A 470 6.40 -23.52 -18.07
N LYS A 471 6.51 -23.98 -19.34
CA LYS A 471 5.40 -24.13 -20.29
C LYS A 471 4.92 -25.58 -20.41
N GLU A 472 5.82 -26.52 -20.18
CA GLU A 472 5.56 -27.93 -20.38
C GLU A 472 4.63 -28.51 -19.32
N ARG A 473 3.46 -29.00 -19.74
CA ARG A 473 2.42 -29.54 -18.85
C ARG A 473 2.95 -30.63 -17.90
N ASN A 474 3.81 -31.52 -18.41
CA ASN A 474 4.38 -32.56 -17.56
C ASN A 474 5.32 -32.03 -16.49
N ALA A 475 6.15 -31.04 -16.82
CA ALA A 475 7.06 -30.41 -15.85
C ALA A 475 6.26 -29.64 -14.76
N ILE A 476 5.17 -28.96 -15.15
CA ILE A 476 4.26 -28.31 -14.17
C ILE A 476 3.61 -29.36 -13.27
N ALA A 477 3.12 -30.47 -13.85
CA ALA A 477 2.51 -31.55 -13.08
C ALA A 477 3.50 -32.23 -12.12
N GLU A 478 4.77 -32.39 -12.52
CA GLU A 478 5.85 -32.90 -11.64
C GLU A 478 6.12 -31.95 -10.50
N HIS A 479 6.18 -30.62 -10.77
CA HIS A 479 6.34 -29.62 -9.72
C HIS A 479 5.20 -29.69 -8.69
N ILE A 480 3.94 -29.69 -9.14
CA ILE A 480 2.77 -29.80 -8.26
C ILE A 480 2.81 -31.12 -7.47
N HIS A 481 3.27 -32.21 -8.08
CA HIS A 481 3.41 -33.49 -7.39
C HIS A 481 4.50 -33.44 -6.30
N HIS A 482 5.62 -32.76 -6.53
CA HIS A 482 6.65 -32.55 -5.51
C HIS A 482 6.13 -31.71 -4.33
N VAL A 483 5.32 -30.68 -4.60
CA VAL A 483 4.65 -29.90 -3.54
C VAL A 483 3.76 -30.79 -2.68
N LEU A 484 2.98 -31.69 -3.32
CA LEU A 484 2.11 -32.64 -2.60
C LEU A 484 2.93 -33.58 -1.70
N GLN A 485 4.06 -34.11 -2.21
CA GLN A 485 4.99 -34.91 -1.40
C GLN A 485 5.53 -34.10 -0.21
N GLY A 486 5.86 -32.82 -0.41
CA GLY A 486 6.30 -31.91 0.63
C GLY A 486 5.28 -31.74 1.76
N ILE A 487 3.99 -31.62 1.43
CA ILE A 487 2.90 -31.56 2.43
C ILE A 487 2.89 -32.82 3.30
N HIS A 488 3.01 -34.01 2.68
CA HIS A 488 3.03 -35.27 3.42
C HIS A 488 4.25 -35.38 4.35
N LEU A 489 5.43 -34.93 3.91
CA LEU A 489 6.64 -34.91 4.74
C LEU A 489 6.51 -33.96 5.94
N ILE A 490 5.99 -32.75 5.72
CA ILE A 490 5.76 -31.77 6.80
C ILE A 490 4.76 -32.30 7.81
N THR A 491 3.69 -32.94 7.34
CA THR A 491 2.65 -33.53 8.21
C THR A 491 3.24 -34.62 9.09
N ARG A 492 4.06 -35.51 8.50
CA ARG A 492 4.71 -36.61 9.21
C ARG A 492 5.70 -36.09 10.26
N ALA A 493 6.55 -35.13 9.90
CA ALA A 493 7.51 -34.53 10.85
C ALA A 493 6.81 -33.90 12.06
N LYS A 494 5.66 -33.22 11.85
CA LYS A 494 4.87 -32.66 12.95
C LYS A 494 4.21 -33.71 13.82
N SER A 495 3.81 -34.87 13.26
CA SER A 495 3.28 -35.99 14.05
C SER A 495 4.36 -36.59 14.93
N ASP A 496 5.55 -36.83 14.36
CA ASP A 496 6.69 -37.41 15.10
C ASP A 496 7.12 -36.47 16.27
N GLU A 497 7.18 -35.14 16.03
CA GLU A 497 7.44 -34.15 17.11
C GLU A 497 6.36 -34.17 18.22
N MET A 498 5.09 -34.31 17.85
CA MET A 498 3.99 -34.38 18.82
C MET A 498 4.05 -35.66 19.66
N GLU A 499 4.39 -36.79 19.03
CA GLU A 499 4.58 -38.07 19.75
C GLU A 499 5.78 -37.99 20.72
N GLU A 500 6.92 -37.43 20.30
CA GLU A 500 8.08 -37.21 21.17
C GLU A 500 7.77 -36.29 22.38
N LEU A 501 6.99 -35.21 22.11
CA LEU A 501 6.54 -34.32 23.19
C LEU A 501 5.61 -35.02 24.16
N GLN A 502 4.66 -35.83 23.68
CA GLN A 502 3.74 -36.61 24.52
C GLN A 502 4.51 -37.66 25.35
N GLU A 503 5.46 -38.38 24.77
CA GLU A 503 6.33 -39.32 25.52
C GLU A 503 7.19 -38.61 26.54
N SER A 504 7.75 -37.44 26.20
CA SER A 504 8.49 -36.61 27.15
C SER A 504 7.64 -36.12 28.33
N TRP A 505 6.36 -35.83 28.08
CA TRP A 505 5.41 -35.45 29.15
C TRP A 505 5.01 -36.63 30.01
N MET A 506 4.74 -37.81 29.43
CA MET A 506 4.39 -39.01 30.16
C MET A 506 5.55 -39.54 31.01
N ASN A 507 6.79 -39.35 30.58
CA ASN A 507 8.00 -39.74 31.33
C ASN A 507 8.35 -38.74 32.47
N LYS A 508 7.65 -37.62 32.60
CA LYS A 508 7.82 -36.60 33.66
C LYS A 508 6.75 -36.68 34.76
N ILE A 509 5.74 -37.53 34.58
CA ILE A 509 4.71 -37.86 35.56
C ILE A 509 5.06 -39.21 36.21
#